data_84154923ae52820e4fbe54ba3f2b2907
#
_entry.id   84154923ae52820e4fbe54ba3f2b2907
#
_cell.length_a   1.000
_cell.length_b   1.000
_cell.length_c   1.000
_cell.angle_alpha   90.00
_cell.angle_beta   90.00
_cell.angle_gamma   90.00
#
_symmetry.space_group_name_H-M   'P 1'
#
loop_
_entity.id
_entity.type
_entity.pdbx_description
1 polymer ?
#
loop_
_entity_poly.entity_id
_entity_poly.type
_entity_poly.pdbx_seq_one_letter_code
_entity_poly.pdbx_strand_id
1 'polypeptide(L)'
;PTGDTVRNVRPGPASVFCGAKSAGKSFLVNAIIAPLLGGRVADAHKAFVSGADGFNGELLGAEVWTVDDKVHANDLKSRRQFGASIKSFLYSGLTGFHAKFKEQISIRPWARLFILCNDQEEAIRVLPVLTDDIADKLHFWRCYAKHQFPTQTADEWAAYGAQVRAELAAFAGYVDGLEIPERRRCPRNGMRCWQDPHIVGLLADQTPEQALLDLLGHLAESGQLSSIHGRTAHEILETLAQIEQAERQVRSLLHDDPMILGRYLGRLILDEKRCKLHGITIKRDGLRGKRGVWSIYLP
;
A
#
# COMPACT_ATOMS: atom_id res chain seq x y z
N PRO A 1 38.69 9.04 -17.49
CA PRO A 1 37.52 9.09 -16.67
C PRO A 1 36.54 9.97 -17.41
N THR A 2 35.81 9.36 -18.32
CA THR A 2 34.77 10.03 -19.12
C THR A 2 33.55 10.16 -18.24
N GLY A 3 33.29 11.44 -17.86
CA GLY A 3 32.02 11.86 -17.31
C GLY A 3 30.90 11.50 -18.26
N ASP A 4 29.80 11.25 -17.75
CA ASP A 4 28.41 11.29 -18.20
C ASP A 4 27.59 10.24 -17.52
N THR A 5 27.75 10.14 -16.22
CA THR A 5 26.66 9.62 -15.42
C THR A 5 25.96 10.82 -14.78
N VAL A 6 25.18 11.55 -15.57
CA VAL A 6 23.99 12.20 -15.01
C VAL A 6 23.17 11.05 -14.43
N ARG A 7 23.44 10.73 -13.18
CA ARG A 7 22.62 9.75 -12.43
C ARG A 7 21.21 10.28 -12.53
N ASN A 8 20.37 9.60 -13.27
CA ASN A 8 18.95 9.85 -13.32
C ASN A 8 18.43 9.62 -11.90
N VAL A 9 18.51 10.68 -11.07
CA VAL A 9 18.03 10.62 -9.69
C VAL A 9 16.53 10.49 -9.79
N ARG A 10 16.05 9.26 -9.62
CA ARG A 10 14.62 8.96 -9.51
C ARG A 10 14.33 8.62 -8.05
N PRO A 11 13.14 8.93 -7.55
CA PRO A 11 12.67 8.32 -6.33
C PRO A 11 12.78 6.80 -6.50
N GLY A 12 13.43 6.12 -5.57
CA GLY A 12 13.40 4.66 -5.50
C GLY A 12 12.03 4.18 -5.01
N PRO A 13 11.79 2.86 -4.94
CA PRO A 13 10.60 2.32 -4.35
C PRO A 13 10.34 2.91 -2.97
N ALA A 14 9.07 3.12 -2.63
CA ALA A 14 8.71 3.59 -1.30
C ALA A 14 8.93 2.48 -0.26
N SER A 15 9.33 2.86 0.95
CA SER A 15 9.53 1.92 2.04
C SER A 15 8.40 2.00 3.04
N VAL A 16 7.72 0.88 3.25
CA VAL A 16 6.69 0.71 4.28
C VAL A 16 7.33 0.05 5.49
N PHE A 17 7.31 0.73 6.62
CA PHE A 17 7.69 0.18 7.92
C PHE A 17 6.41 -0.13 8.70
N CYS A 18 6.10 -1.40 8.86
CA CYS A 18 4.90 -1.89 9.53
C CYS A 18 5.29 -2.70 10.76
N GLY A 19 4.62 -2.47 11.88
CA GLY A 19 4.88 -3.19 13.13
C GLY A 19 4.24 -2.54 14.34
N ALA A 20 4.40 -3.16 15.50
CA ALA A 20 3.78 -2.71 16.74
C ALA A 20 4.06 -1.23 17.07
N LYS A 21 3.18 -0.61 17.84
CA LYS A 21 3.42 0.70 18.42
C LYS A 21 4.73 0.66 19.21
N SER A 22 5.51 1.74 19.14
CA SER A 22 6.81 1.88 19.80
C SER A 22 7.92 0.92 19.31
N ALA A 23 7.76 0.31 18.14
CA ALA A 23 8.81 -0.50 17.50
C ALA A 23 9.95 0.33 16.87
N GLY A 24 10.02 1.65 17.13
CA GLY A 24 11.10 2.51 16.65
C GLY A 24 10.99 2.97 15.20
N LYS A 25 9.87 2.73 14.51
CA LYS A 25 9.69 3.10 13.09
C LYS A 25 10.01 4.56 12.80
N SER A 26 9.34 5.47 13.51
CA SER A 26 9.54 6.91 13.33
C SER A 26 10.94 7.36 13.78
N PHE A 27 11.51 6.71 14.78
CA PHE A 27 12.89 6.96 15.21
C PHE A 27 13.89 6.59 14.09
N LEU A 28 13.73 5.41 13.48
CA LEU A 28 14.56 4.97 12.35
C LEU A 28 14.53 5.99 11.21
N VAL A 29 13.35 6.46 10.83
CA VAL A 29 13.22 7.43 9.73
C VAL A 29 13.77 8.79 10.11
N ASN A 30 13.42 9.34 11.28
CA ASN A 30 13.73 10.72 11.62
C ASN A 30 15.14 10.89 12.21
N ALA A 31 15.63 9.92 12.98
CA ALA A 31 16.92 10.04 13.67
C ALA A 31 18.09 9.39 12.92
N ILE A 32 17.83 8.49 11.98
CA ILE A 32 18.85 7.76 11.25
C ILE A 32 18.78 8.06 9.74
N ILE A 33 17.65 7.73 9.07
CA ILE A 33 17.58 7.83 7.62
C ILE A 33 17.57 9.29 7.16
N ALA A 34 16.75 10.14 7.77
CA ALA A 34 16.62 11.52 7.35
C ALA A 34 17.94 12.29 7.44
N PRO A 35 18.71 12.24 8.54
CA PRO A 35 20.02 12.90 8.60
C PRO A 35 21.01 12.43 7.53
N LEU A 36 20.98 11.16 7.15
CA LEU A 36 21.82 10.61 6.09
C LEU A 36 21.44 11.12 4.69
N LEU A 37 20.19 11.54 4.51
CA LEU A 37 19.66 12.01 3.22
C LEU A 37 19.60 13.55 3.09
N GLY A 38 20.03 14.30 4.11
CA GLY A 38 20.02 15.78 4.09
C GLY A 38 19.27 16.42 5.27
N GLY A 39 18.50 15.64 6.03
CA GLY A 39 17.90 16.04 7.31
C GLY A 39 16.52 16.68 7.22
N ARG A 40 16.00 16.97 6.03
CA ARG A 40 14.69 17.62 5.88
C ARG A 40 13.58 16.57 5.67
N VAL A 41 12.59 16.61 6.56
CA VAL A 41 11.45 15.71 6.55
C VAL A 41 10.17 16.52 6.33
N ALA A 42 9.28 16.03 5.47
CA ALA A 42 7.97 16.61 5.27
C ALA A 42 6.87 15.55 5.37
N ASP A 43 5.72 15.94 5.93
CA ASP A 43 4.52 15.10 5.97
C ASP A 43 3.81 15.14 4.61
N ALA A 44 3.81 14.01 3.92
CA ALA A 44 3.19 13.86 2.61
C ALA A 44 1.77 13.28 2.67
N HIS A 45 1.20 13.07 3.87
CA HIS A 45 -0.09 12.41 4.05
C HIS A 45 -1.20 13.07 3.21
N LYS A 46 -1.34 14.41 3.29
CA LYS A 46 -2.36 15.14 2.53
C LYS A 46 -2.19 14.97 1.02
N ALA A 47 -0.97 15.09 0.53
CA ALA A 47 -0.70 15.02 -0.90
C ALA A 47 -0.96 13.64 -1.49
N PHE A 48 -0.72 12.57 -0.73
CA PHE A 48 -0.81 11.20 -1.21
C PHE A 48 -2.15 10.53 -0.91
N VAL A 49 -2.71 10.74 0.28
CA VAL A 49 -3.89 10.03 0.74
C VAL A 49 -5.16 10.81 0.49
N SER A 50 -5.17 12.10 0.78
CA SER A 50 -6.38 12.92 0.66
C SER A 50 -6.68 13.34 -0.77
N GLY A 51 -5.72 13.18 -1.71
CA GLY A 51 -5.89 13.62 -3.10
C GLY A 51 -6.27 15.10 -3.21
N ALA A 52 -5.99 15.86 -2.14
CA ALA A 52 -6.49 17.20 -2.00
C ALA A 52 -5.82 18.09 -3.05
N ASP A 53 -6.66 18.85 -3.74
CA ASP A 53 -6.29 20.06 -4.50
C ASP A 53 -5.67 21.10 -3.56
N GLY A 54 -4.66 20.67 -2.81
CA GLY A 54 -4.05 21.42 -1.72
C GLY A 54 -2.66 21.86 -2.05
N PHE A 55 -2.26 22.89 -1.33
CA PHE A 55 -0.89 23.35 -1.35
C PHE A 55 0.02 22.27 -0.78
N ASN A 56 1.05 21.90 -1.54
CA ASN A 56 2.05 20.87 -1.20
C ASN A 56 3.49 21.42 -1.33
N GLY A 57 3.62 22.75 -1.30
CA GLY A 57 4.92 23.41 -1.48
C GLY A 57 5.94 23.06 -0.42
N GLU A 58 5.51 22.62 0.79
CA GLU A 58 6.39 22.15 1.84
C GLU A 58 7.16 20.88 1.47
N LEU A 59 6.65 20.09 0.55
CA LEU A 59 7.31 18.88 0.09
C LEU A 59 8.52 19.16 -0.78
N LEU A 60 8.56 20.34 -1.44
CA LEU A 60 9.60 20.70 -2.38
C LEU A 60 11.00 20.74 -1.76
N GLY A 61 11.09 21.14 -0.50
CA GLY A 61 12.37 21.34 0.19
C GLY A 61 12.86 20.11 0.99
N ALA A 62 12.16 18.98 0.94
CA ALA A 62 12.47 17.83 1.80
C ALA A 62 12.97 16.62 0.99
N GLU A 63 14.00 15.97 1.50
CA GLU A 63 14.55 14.72 0.96
C GLU A 63 13.78 13.50 1.44
N VAL A 64 13.11 13.60 2.58
CA VAL A 64 12.34 12.53 3.19
C VAL A 64 10.88 12.95 3.29
N TRP A 65 10.02 12.18 2.66
CA TRP A 65 8.57 12.34 2.76
C TRP A 65 8.00 11.21 3.56
N THR A 66 7.19 11.53 4.55
CA THR A 66 6.54 10.54 5.42
C THR A 66 5.04 10.55 5.22
N VAL A 67 4.46 9.36 5.24
CA VAL A 67 3.02 9.14 5.42
C VAL A 67 2.88 8.32 6.68
N ASP A 68 2.30 8.90 7.71
CA ASP A 68 2.06 8.25 8.99
C ASP A 68 0.62 7.71 9.07
N ASP A 69 0.33 6.78 9.98
CA ASP A 69 -0.97 6.13 10.19
C ASP A 69 -2.07 7.08 10.75
N LYS A 70 -1.94 8.37 10.55
CA LYS A 70 -2.98 9.37 10.82
C LYS A 70 -4.21 9.02 9.99
N VAL A 71 -4.99 8.15 10.56
CA VAL A 71 -6.18 7.52 9.97
C VAL A 71 -7.06 8.52 9.26
N HIS A 72 -7.35 8.28 7.96
CA HIS A 72 -8.61 8.76 7.35
C HIS A 72 -8.93 8.15 5.97
N ALA A 73 -8.19 7.15 5.51
CA ALA A 73 -8.49 6.53 4.22
C ALA A 73 -8.90 5.06 4.37
N ASN A 74 -9.98 4.82 5.12
CA ASN A 74 -10.49 3.45 5.32
C ASN A 74 -11.28 2.92 4.12
N ASP A 75 -11.65 3.80 3.18
CA ASP A 75 -12.41 3.38 2.02
C ASP A 75 -11.52 2.96 0.84
N LEU A 76 -12.03 2.04 0.05
CA LEU A 76 -11.34 1.46 -1.08
C LEU A 76 -10.91 2.50 -2.14
N LYS A 77 -11.70 3.57 -2.31
CA LYS A 77 -11.42 4.62 -3.29
C LYS A 77 -10.17 5.40 -2.89
N SER A 78 -10.08 5.81 -1.65
CA SER A 78 -8.92 6.54 -1.11
C SER A 78 -7.65 5.67 -1.15
N ARG A 79 -7.73 4.38 -0.83
CA ARG A 79 -6.62 3.45 -0.95
C ARG A 79 -6.14 3.27 -2.40
N ARG A 80 -7.05 3.22 -3.37
CA ARG A 80 -6.70 3.19 -4.80
C ARG A 80 -6.07 4.51 -5.25
N GLN A 81 -6.59 5.64 -4.79
CA GLN A 81 -6.02 6.96 -5.06
C GLN A 81 -4.61 7.06 -4.52
N PHE A 82 -4.38 6.58 -3.30
CA PHE A 82 -3.04 6.53 -2.72
C PHE A 82 -2.08 5.71 -3.59
N GLY A 83 -2.48 4.53 -4.04
CA GLY A 83 -1.70 3.73 -4.99
C GLY A 83 -1.38 4.48 -6.29
N ALA A 84 -2.35 5.20 -6.85
CA ALA A 84 -2.14 6.02 -8.04
C ALA A 84 -1.15 7.17 -7.78
N SER A 85 -1.23 7.82 -6.62
CA SER A 85 -0.30 8.88 -6.21
C SER A 85 1.13 8.36 -6.07
N ILE A 86 1.33 7.17 -5.48
CA ILE A 86 2.64 6.52 -5.39
C ILE A 86 3.20 6.23 -6.79
N LYS A 87 2.39 5.67 -7.68
CA LYS A 87 2.82 5.40 -9.08
C LYS A 87 3.24 6.69 -9.78
N SER A 88 2.41 7.72 -9.69
CA SER A 88 2.70 9.02 -10.28
C SER A 88 4.03 9.58 -9.76
N PHE A 89 4.22 9.61 -8.45
CA PHE A 89 5.44 10.09 -7.82
C PHE A 89 6.69 9.34 -8.29
N LEU A 90 6.64 8.02 -8.38
CA LEU A 90 7.80 7.21 -8.72
C LEU A 90 8.14 7.22 -10.22
N TYR A 91 7.16 7.41 -11.10
CA TYR A 91 7.33 7.16 -12.54
C TYR A 91 6.92 8.29 -13.49
N SER A 92 6.13 9.27 -13.06
CA SER A 92 5.70 10.37 -13.96
C SER A 92 6.85 11.29 -14.41
N GLY A 93 7.99 11.21 -13.76
CA GLY A 93 9.15 12.04 -14.07
C GLY A 93 9.03 13.48 -13.57
N LEU A 94 7.84 14.04 -13.48
CA LEU A 94 7.57 15.39 -12.96
C LEU A 94 6.47 15.34 -11.91
N THR A 95 6.64 16.09 -10.84
CA THR A 95 5.64 16.29 -9.79
C THR A 95 5.36 17.79 -9.67
N GLY A 96 4.07 18.13 -9.68
CA GLY A 96 3.62 19.51 -9.51
C GLY A 96 3.67 19.91 -8.04
N PHE A 97 4.29 21.06 -7.75
CA PHE A 97 4.33 21.65 -6.41
C PHE A 97 3.65 23.00 -6.44
N HIS A 98 2.69 23.17 -5.58
CA HIS A 98 1.90 24.37 -5.46
C HIS A 98 1.99 24.92 -4.03
N ALA A 99 2.65 26.06 -3.87
CA ALA A 99 2.66 26.78 -2.60
C ALA A 99 1.57 27.86 -2.63
N LYS A 100 1.01 28.18 -1.46
CA LYS A 100 -0.02 29.21 -1.33
C LYS A 100 0.47 30.55 -1.90
N PHE A 101 -0.33 31.15 -2.77
CA PHE A 101 -0.02 32.43 -3.45
C PHE A 101 1.21 32.39 -4.38
N LYS A 102 1.61 31.22 -4.86
CA LYS A 102 2.70 31.08 -5.83
C LYS A 102 2.23 30.26 -7.02
N GLU A 103 2.87 30.46 -8.16
CA GLU A 103 2.65 29.63 -9.33
C GLU A 103 3.07 28.18 -9.06
N GLN A 104 2.36 27.26 -9.67
CA GLN A 104 2.72 25.85 -9.62
C GLN A 104 4.00 25.61 -10.40
N ILE A 105 4.95 24.92 -9.80
CA ILE A 105 6.16 24.46 -10.46
C ILE A 105 6.14 22.94 -10.61
N SER A 106 6.70 22.45 -11.69
CA SER A 106 6.81 21.01 -11.95
C SER A 106 8.27 20.62 -12.03
N ILE A 107 8.71 19.78 -11.13
CA ILE A 107 10.10 19.31 -11.08
C ILE A 107 10.15 17.79 -10.92
N ARG A 108 11.29 17.21 -11.22
CA ARG A 108 11.54 15.81 -10.91
C ARG A 108 11.79 15.65 -9.41
N PRO A 109 10.99 14.88 -8.69
CA PRO A 109 11.21 14.67 -7.26
C PRO A 109 12.48 13.84 -7.02
N TRP A 110 13.22 14.20 -5.99
CA TRP A 110 14.40 13.47 -5.52
C TRP A 110 14.19 12.84 -4.14
N ALA A 111 13.08 13.13 -3.50
CA ALA A 111 12.73 12.65 -2.17
C ALA A 111 12.55 11.12 -2.12
N ARG A 112 12.66 10.58 -0.92
CA ARG A 112 12.31 9.19 -0.61
C ARG A 112 11.03 9.15 0.19
N LEU A 113 10.12 8.26 -0.21
CA LEU A 113 8.82 8.10 0.46
C LEU A 113 8.89 6.96 1.48
N PHE A 114 8.53 7.27 2.71
CA PHE A 114 8.40 6.33 3.82
C PHE A 114 6.97 6.32 4.33
N ILE A 115 6.40 5.14 4.46
CA ILE A 115 5.05 4.93 4.98
C ILE A 115 5.20 4.19 6.31
N LEU A 116 4.67 4.78 7.37
CA LEU A 116 4.76 4.24 8.72
C LEU A 116 3.37 3.80 9.18
N CYS A 117 3.19 2.54 9.47
CA CYS A 117 1.92 2.03 9.96
C CYS A 117 2.10 1.02 11.09
N ASN A 118 1.07 0.88 11.90
CA ASN A 118 1.00 -0.20 12.87
C ASN A 118 0.55 -1.49 12.16
N ASP A 119 0.83 -2.65 12.77
CA ASP A 119 0.47 -3.97 12.25
C ASP A 119 -0.93 -4.42 12.67
N GLN A 120 -1.72 -3.52 13.26
CA GLN A 120 -3.13 -3.73 13.54
C GLN A 120 -3.96 -3.65 12.25
N GLU A 121 -5.02 -4.42 12.19
CA GLU A 121 -5.85 -4.55 10.99
C GLU A 121 -6.40 -3.20 10.48
N GLU A 122 -6.83 -2.33 11.39
CA GLU A 122 -7.32 -1.00 11.04
C GLU A 122 -6.19 -0.08 10.55
N ALA A 123 -5.03 -0.16 11.18
CA ALA A 123 -3.88 0.70 10.84
C ALA A 123 -3.27 0.33 9.48
N ILE A 124 -3.31 -0.94 9.10
CA ILE A 124 -2.79 -1.39 7.81
C ILE A 124 -3.66 -0.91 6.63
N ARG A 125 -4.90 -0.49 6.90
CA ARG A 125 -5.80 0.09 5.89
C ARG A 125 -5.33 1.43 5.34
N VAL A 126 -4.37 2.09 5.96
CA VAL A 126 -3.72 3.27 5.38
C VAL A 126 -2.93 2.90 4.11
N LEU A 127 -2.50 1.65 3.97
CA LEU A 127 -1.73 1.20 2.82
C LEU A 127 -2.59 1.11 1.56
N PRO A 128 -1.99 1.33 0.38
CA PRO A 128 -2.71 1.19 -0.87
C PRO A 128 -3.18 -0.26 -1.07
N VAL A 129 -4.20 -0.43 -1.92
CA VAL A 129 -4.60 -1.75 -2.37
C VAL A 129 -3.42 -2.38 -3.10
N LEU A 130 -2.96 -3.53 -2.63
CA LEU A 130 -1.84 -4.23 -3.23
C LEU A 130 -2.29 -4.89 -4.54
N THR A 131 -1.83 -4.33 -5.64
CA THR A 131 -2.00 -4.86 -7.00
C THR A 131 -0.62 -5.13 -7.58
N ASP A 132 -0.51 -5.99 -8.58
CA ASP A 132 0.79 -6.35 -9.19
C ASP A 132 1.60 -5.15 -9.64
N ASP A 133 0.91 -4.11 -10.10
CA ASP A 133 1.49 -2.86 -10.57
C ASP A 133 1.87 -1.87 -9.45
N ILE A 134 1.56 -2.17 -8.19
CA ILE A 134 2.00 -1.45 -6.98
C ILE A 134 3.04 -2.27 -6.22
N ALA A 135 2.93 -3.58 -6.20
CA ALA A 135 3.80 -4.47 -5.43
C ALA A 135 5.29 -4.28 -5.75
N ASP A 136 5.64 -4.05 -7.02
CA ASP A 136 7.02 -3.79 -7.45
C ASP A 136 7.56 -2.40 -7.07
N LYS A 137 6.76 -1.58 -6.39
CA LYS A 137 7.04 -0.19 -6.03
C LYS A 137 7.15 0.06 -4.54
N LEU A 138 6.87 -0.95 -3.74
CA LEU A 138 6.84 -0.87 -2.28
C LEU A 138 7.75 -1.92 -1.68
N HIS A 139 8.63 -1.50 -0.78
CA HIS A 139 9.28 -2.40 0.16
C HIS A 139 8.39 -2.54 1.39
N PHE A 140 8.09 -3.76 1.80
CA PHE A 140 7.39 -4.03 3.06
C PHE A 140 8.36 -4.59 4.09
N TRP A 141 8.63 -3.79 5.12
CA TRP A 141 9.52 -4.14 6.22
C TRP A 141 8.72 -4.34 7.49
N ARG A 142 8.81 -5.52 8.07
CA ARG A 142 8.20 -5.79 9.37
C ARG A 142 9.14 -5.34 10.49
N CYS A 143 8.66 -4.44 11.35
CA CYS A 143 9.39 -3.91 12.49
C CYS A 143 8.97 -4.64 13.77
N TYR A 144 9.96 -5.16 14.50
CA TYR A 144 9.72 -5.88 15.74
C TYR A 144 10.21 -5.04 16.91
N ALA A 145 9.42 -4.92 17.97
CA ALA A 145 9.82 -4.30 19.23
C ALA A 145 10.66 -5.30 20.07
N LYS A 146 11.84 -5.70 19.55
CA LYS A 146 12.71 -6.68 20.24
C LYS A 146 13.65 -6.06 21.26
N HIS A 147 13.93 -4.77 21.14
CA HIS A 147 14.88 -4.08 22.01
C HIS A 147 14.15 -3.01 22.80
N GLN A 148 14.35 -3.02 24.10
CA GLN A 148 14.00 -1.88 24.92
C GLN A 148 15.12 -0.84 24.71
N PHE A 149 14.75 0.29 24.16
CA PHE A 149 15.66 1.43 24.14
C PHE A 149 15.90 1.88 25.58
N PRO A 150 17.12 2.27 25.95
CA PRO A 150 17.43 2.81 27.29
C PRO A 150 16.88 4.23 27.38
N THR A 151 15.57 4.38 27.51
CA THR A 151 14.89 5.64 27.25
C THR A 151 13.67 5.80 28.15
N GLN A 152 13.88 5.48 29.45
CA GLN A 152 12.83 5.68 30.44
C GLN A 152 12.74 7.15 30.90
N THR A 153 13.83 7.89 30.76
CA THR A 153 13.91 9.32 31.14
C THR A 153 14.25 10.20 29.93
N ALA A 154 14.00 11.51 30.05
CA ALA A 154 14.37 12.48 29.02
C ALA A 154 15.89 12.54 28.78
N ASP A 155 16.67 12.40 29.85
CA ASP A 155 18.13 12.42 29.76
C ASP A 155 18.67 11.19 29.04
N GLU A 156 18.13 10.01 29.29
CA GLU A 156 18.46 8.79 28.55
C GLU A 156 18.13 8.91 27.06
N TRP A 157 16.98 9.49 26.70
CA TRP A 157 16.63 9.79 25.32
C TRP A 157 17.63 10.76 24.68
N ALA A 158 18.00 11.82 25.37
CA ALA A 158 18.98 12.78 24.88
C ALA A 158 20.36 12.15 24.66
N ALA A 159 20.83 11.35 25.62
CA ALA A 159 22.09 10.63 25.53
C ALA A 159 22.08 9.60 24.39
N TYR A 160 21.04 8.80 24.27
CA TYR A 160 20.90 7.84 23.18
C TYR A 160 20.86 8.53 21.81
N GLY A 161 20.09 9.61 21.67
CA GLY A 161 20.05 10.40 20.44
C GLY A 161 21.41 11.05 20.10
N ALA A 162 22.20 11.45 21.09
CA ALA A 162 23.54 11.95 20.89
C ALA A 162 24.50 10.85 20.38
N GLN A 163 24.44 9.67 20.99
CA GLN A 163 25.20 8.50 20.54
C GLN A 163 24.86 8.12 19.09
N VAL A 164 23.59 8.00 18.75
CA VAL A 164 23.16 7.71 17.38
C VAL A 164 23.72 8.73 16.40
N ARG A 165 23.64 10.01 16.71
CA ARG A 165 24.20 11.07 15.86
C ARG A 165 25.71 10.95 15.68
N ALA A 166 26.44 10.60 16.73
CA ALA A 166 27.88 10.41 16.66
C ALA A 166 28.32 9.25 15.78
N GLU A 167 27.48 8.20 15.70
CA GLU A 167 27.74 6.99 14.90
C GLU A 167 27.28 7.11 13.43
N LEU A 168 26.46 8.11 13.08
CA LEU A 168 25.87 8.22 11.73
C LEU A 168 26.91 8.25 10.61
N ALA A 169 28.03 8.93 10.78
CA ALA A 169 29.08 9.02 9.78
C ALA A 169 29.71 7.65 9.50
N ALA A 170 30.00 6.89 10.55
CA ALA A 170 30.53 5.54 10.43
C ALA A 170 29.51 4.59 9.80
N PHE A 171 28.24 4.70 10.18
CA PHE A 171 27.17 3.94 9.57
C PHE A 171 26.98 4.27 8.09
N ALA A 172 27.06 5.56 7.70
CA ALA A 172 27.02 5.95 6.30
C ALA A 172 28.14 5.30 5.48
N GLY A 173 29.37 5.32 6.00
CA GLY A 173 30.51 4.65 5.35
C GLY A 173 30.33 3.14 5.23
N TYR A 174 29.76 2.51 6.25
CA TYR A 174 29.43 1.09 6.20
C TYR A 174 28.37 0.78 5.11
N VAL A 175 27.30 1.56 5.04
CA VAL A 175 26.23 1.37 4.04
C VAL A 175 26.71 1.62 2.62
N ASP A 176 27.58 2.64 2.41
CA ASP A 176 28.16 2.95 1.10
C ASP A 176 29.05 1.80 0.58
N GLY A 177 29.74 1.11 1.50
CA GLY A 177 30.56 -0.06 1.19
C GLY A 177 29.78 -1.37 0.98
N LEU A 178 28.46 -1.40 1.17
CA LEU A 178 27.68 -2.62 0.99
C LEU A 178 27.46 -2.96 -0.49
N GLU A 179 27.88 -4.16 -0.87
CA GLU A 179 27.57 -4.69 -2.19
C GLU A 179 26.16 -5.27 -2.23
N ILE A 180 25.35 -4.79 -3.18
CA ILE A 180 24.02 -5.37 -3.43
C ILE A 180 24.20 -6.66 -4.25
N PRO A 181 23.85 -7.84 -3.70
CA PRO A 181 23.94 -9.09 -4.43
C PRO A 181 23.12 -9.05 -5.72
N GLU A 182 23.63 -9.66 -6.82
CA GLU A 182 22.99 -9.64 -8.13
C GLU A 182 21.52 -10.09 -8.10
N ARG A 183 21.22 -11.13 -7.33
CA ARG A 183 19.82 -11.60 -7.14
C ARG A 183 18.85 -10.55 -6.59
N ARG A 184 19.36 -9.49 -5.94
CA ARG A 184 18.57 -8.40 -5.38
C ARG A 184 18.59 -7.14 -6.24
N ARG A 185 19.38 -7.12 -7.29
CA ARG A 185 19.45 -5.99 -8.22
C ARG A 185 18.22 -5.97 -9.13
N CYS A 186 17.78 -4.78 -9.46
CA CYS A 186 16.73 -4.52 -10.42
C CYS A 186 17.18 -3.40 -11.35
N PRO A 187 17.25 -3.63 -12.67
CA PRO A 187 17.72 -2.61 -13.63
C PRO A 187 16.88 -1.32 -13.58
N ARG A 188 15.59 -1.46 -13.25
CA ARG A 188 14.65 -0.33 -13.23
C ARG A 188 14.76 0.51 -11.96
N ASN A 189 14.89 -0.13 -10.80
CA ASN A 189 14.75 0.51 -9.48
C ASN A 189 16.02 0.41 -8.64
N GLY A 190 17.12 -0.15 -9.20
CA GLY A 190 18.35 -0.44 -8.48
C GLY A 190 18.25 -1.71 -7.62
N MET A 191 17.19 -1.89 -6.88
CA MET A 191 16.97 -3.05 -6.02
C MET A 191 15.55 -3.60 -6.19
N ARG A 192 15.40 -4.93 -6.10
CA ARG A 192 14.08 -5.60 -6.04
C ARG A 192 13.41 -5.30 -4.72
N CYS A 193 12.11 -5.01 -4.78
CA CYS A 193 11.34 -4.75 -3.58
C CYS A 193 11.28 -5.99 -2.67
N TRP A 194 11.52 -5.77 -1.41
CA TRP A 194 11.29 -6.77 -0.37
C TRP A 194 9.80 -6.77 0.00
N GLN A 195 9.23 -7.97 0.10
CA GLN A 195 7.83 -8.19 0.42
C GLN A 195 7.78 -9.10 1.66
N ASP A 196 7.55 -8.52 2.84
CA ASP A 196 7.34 -9.33 4.04
C ASP A 196 6.04 -10.14 3.90
N PRO A 197 6.10 -11.50 4.00
CA PRO A 197 4.93 -12.34 3.73
C PRO A 197 3.75 -12.09 4.67
N HIS A 198 4.01 -11.71 5.90
CA HIS A 198 2.97 -11.43 6.88
C HIS A 198 2.19 -10.15 6.50
N ILE A 199 2.89 -9.07 6.14
CA ILE A 199 2.26 -7.82 5.72
C ILE A 199 1.47 -8.03 4.43
N VAL A 200 2.04 -8.76 3.47
CA VAL A 200 1.36 -9.10 2.21
C VAL A 200 0.09 -9.92 2.49
N GLY A 201 0.14 -10.88 3.41
CA GLY A 201 -1.02 -11.66 3.85
C GLY A 201 -2.12 -10.76 4.41
N LEU A 202 -1.80 -9.89 5.38
CA LEU A 202 -2.76 -8.95 5.96
C LEU A 202 -3.38 -8.00 4.90
N LEU A 203 -2.62 -7.59 3.90
CA LEU A 203 -3.14 -6.76 2.80
C LEU A 203 -4.02 -7.56 1.83
N ALA A 204 -3.70 -8.82 1.60
CA ALA A 204 -4.52 -9.71 0.77
C ALA A 204 -5.89 -9.94 1.41
N ASP A 205 -5.95 -10.10 2.73
CA ASP A 205 -7.20 -10.28 3.49
C ASP A 205 -8.11 -9.04 3.43
N GLN A 206 -7.58 -7.89 3.07
CA GLN A 206 -8.31 -6.62 2.95
C GLN A 206 -8.67 -6.24 1.50
N THR A 207 -8.56 -7.16 0.57
CA THR A 207 -8.95 -6.90 -0.81
C THR A 207 -10.48 -6.95 -0.99
N PRO A 208 -11.03 -6.22 -1.96
CA PRO A 208 -12.46 -6.33 -2.27
C PRO A 208 -12.87 -7.74 -2.69
N GLU A 209 -11.96 -8.47 -3.31
CA GLU A 209 -12.15 -9.86 -3.70
C GLU A 209 -12.31 -10.75 -2.46
N GLN A 210 -11.49 -10.50 -1.41
CA GLN A 210 -11.63 -11.19 -0.13
C GLN A 210 -12.96 -10.85 0.54
N ALA A 211 -13.31 -9.56 0.61
CA ALA A 211 -14.59 -9.14 1.17
C ALA A 211 -15.80 -9.75 0.43
N LEU A 212 -15.67 -10.00 -0.88
CA LEU A 212 -16.69 -10.70 -1.64
C LEU A 212 -16.76 -12.19 -1.26
N LEU A 213 -15.62 -12.85 -1.08
CA LEU A 213 -15.58 -14.26 -0.63
C LEU A 213 -16.17 -14.42 0.77
N ASP A 214 -15.81 -13.52 1.69
CA ASP A 214 -16.33 -13.52 3.06
C ASP A 214 -17.84 -13.34 3.08
N LEU A 215 -18.35 -12.40 2.25
CA LEU A 215 -19.79 -12.17 2.10
C LEU A 215 -20.49 -13.43 1.57
N LEU A 216 -19.98 -14.02 0.48
CA LEU A 216 -20.57 -15.22 -0.12
C LEU A 216 -20.55 -16.41 0.84
N GLY A 217 -19.44 -16.61 1.56
CA GLY A 217 -19.30 -17.66 2.58
C GLY A 217 -20.30 -17.48 3.71
N HIS A 218 -20.39 -16.26 4.27
CA HIS A 218 -21.34 -15.95 5.34
C HIS A 218 -22.81 -16.17 4.93
N LEU A 219 -23.16 -15.76 3.71
CA LEU A 219 -24.52 -15.96 3.20
C LEU A 219 -24.83 -17.44 2.93
N ALA A 220 -23.85 -18.24 2.54
CA ALA A 220 -23.99 -19.68 2.38
C ALA A 220 -24.16 -20.39 3.74
N GLU A 221 -23.29 -20.08 4.71
CA GLU A 221 -23.36 -20.65 6.07
C GLU A 221 -24.68 -20.31 6.78
N SER A 222 -25.21 -19.11 6.56
CA SER A 222 -26.51 -18.70 7.11
C SER A 222 -27.71 -19.26 6.33
N GLY A 223 -27.49 -20.01 5.26
CA GLY A 223 -28.56 -20.58 4.41
C GLY A 223 -29.32 -19.55 3.58
N GLN A 224 -28.84 -18.31 3.50
CA GLN A 224 -29.49 -17.22 2.74
C GLN A 224 -29.13 -17.22 1.27
N LEU A 225 -28.04 -17.88 0.88
CA LEU A 225 -27.58 -17.99 -0.48
C LEU A 225 -27.21 -19.44 -0.80
N SER A 226 -27.77 -19.98 -1.86
CA SER A 226 -27.35 -21.25 -2.46
C SER A 226 -26.44 -21.02 -3.66
N SER A 227 -25.80 -22.11 -4.12
CA SER A 227 -24.95 -22.05 -5.33
C SER A 227 -25.68 -21.41 -6.52
N ILE A 228 -24.97 -20.55 -7.23
CA ILE A 228 -25.49 -19.80 -8.38
C ILE A 228 -24.95 -20.45 -9.65
N HIS A 229 -25.81 -20.72 -10.62
CA HIS A 229 -25.40 -21.39 -11.86
C HIS A 229 -25.80 -20.59 -13.08
N GLY A 230 -24.88 -20.40 -14.01
CA GLY A 230 -25.14 -19.85 -15.33
C GLY A 230 -25.75 -18.45 -15.34
N ARG A 231 -25.34 -17.56 -14.41
CA ARG A 231 -25.86 -16.19 -14.29
C ARG A 231 -24.86 -15.16 -14.77
N THR A 232 -25.36 -14.05 -15.30
CA THR A 232 -24.55 -12.87 -15.59
C THR A 232 -24.22 -12.14 -14.28
N ALA A 233 -23.17 -11.30 -14.28
CA ALA A 233 -22.83 -10.50 -13.12
C ALA A 233 -23.99 -9.58 -12.67
N HIS A 234 -24.84 -9.15 -13.59
CA HIS A 234 -26.04 -8.38 -13.28
C HIS A 234 -27.06 -9.20 -12.49
N GLU A 235 -27.40 -10.39 -12.98
CA GLU A 235 -28.33 -11.30 -12.29
C GLU A 235 -27.82 -11.75 -10.92
N ILE A 236 -26.49 -11.92 -10.77
CA ILE A 236 -25.86 -12.23 -9.48
C ILE A 236 -26.00 -11.04 -8.53
N LEU A 237 -25.70 -9.84 -9.01
CA LEU A 237 -25.81 -8.62 -8.21
C LEU A 237 -27.24 -8.40 -7.71
N GLU A 238 -28.23 -8.58 -8.58
CA GLU A 238 -29.66 -8.50 -8.21
C GLU A 238 -30.01 -9.54 -7.13
N THR A 239 -29.53 -10.77 -7.28
CA THR A 239 -29.75 -11.83 -6.28
C THR A 239 -29.16 -11.43 -4.92
N LEU A 240 -27.93 -10.91 -4.88
CA LEU A 240 -27.26 -10.49 -3.65
C LEU A 240 -27.94 -9.25 -3.04
N ALA A 241 -28.42 -8.31 -3.84
CA ALA A 241 -29.09 -7.10 -3.38
C ALA A 241 -30.48 -7.37 -2.77
N GLN A 242 -31.13 -8.49 -3.12
CA GLN A 242 -32.42 -8.89 -2.54
C GLN A 242 -32.29 -9.50 -1.14
N ILE A 243 -31.07 -9.84 -0.70
CA ILE A 243 -30.81 -10.37 0.65
C ILE A 243 -30.68 -9.20 1.63
N GLU A 244 -31.67 -8.98 2.46
CA GLU A 244 -31.79 -7.82 3.34
C GLU A 244 -30.53 -7.59 4.20
N GLN A 245 -29.93 -8.65 4.74
CA GLN A 245 -28.71 -8.58 5.55
C GLN A 245 -27.46 -8.22 4.74
N ALA A 246 -27.45 -8.48 3.44
CA ALA A 246 -26.32 -8.23 2.55
C ALA A 246 -26.40 -6.89 1.82
N GLU A 247 -27.57 -6.26 1.72
CA GLU A 247 -27.81 -5.08 0.86
C GLU A 247 -26.78 -3.96 1.09
N ARG A 248 -26.53 -3.59 2.34
CA ARG A 248 -25.57 -2.52 2.66
C ARG A 248 -24.14 -2.87 2.26
N GLN A 249 -23.77 -4.13 2.50
CA GLN A 249 -22.42 -4.61 2.22
C GLN A 249 -22.20 -4.77 0.71
N VAL A 250 -23.19 -5.29 -0.01
CA VAL A 250 -23.20 -5.39 -1.46
C VAL A 250 -23.08 -4.00 -2.10
N ARG A 251 -23.88 -3.04 -1.66
CA ARG A 251 -23.82 -1.65 -2.16
C ARG A 251 -22.47 -0.99 -1.87
N SER A 252 -21.93 -1.17 -0.67
CA SER A 252 -20.61 -0.64 -0.31
C SER A 252 -19.46 -1.25 -1.12
N LEU A 253 -19.54 -2.56 -1.39
CA LEU A 253 -18.48 -3.31 -2.06
C LEU A 253 -18.56 -3.18 -3.59
N LEU A 254 -19.75 -3.23 -4.16
CA LEU A 254 -20.00 -3.35 -5.59
C LEU A 254 -20.58 -2.08 -6.23
N HIS A 255 -20.98 -1.08 -5.42
CA HIS A 255 -21.55 0.20 -5.87
C HIS A 255 -22.71 0.02 -6.86
N ASP A 256 -23.49 -1.06 -6.73
CA ASP A 256 -24.56 -1.47 -7.64
C ASP A 256 -24.10 -1.61 -9.11
N ASP A 257 -22.78 -1.82 -9.34
CA ASP A 257 -22.20 -1.95 -10.68
C ASP A 257 -21.83 -3.41 -11.02
N PRO A 258 -22.56 -4.05 -11.95
CA PRO A 258 -22.28 -5.42 -12.39
C PRO A 258 -20.88 -5.58 -13.02
N MET A 259 -20.29 -4.51 -13.56
CA MET A 259 -18.94 -4.57 -14.14
C MET A 259 -17.88 -4.74 -13.04
N ILE A 260 -18.10 -4.15 -11.87
CA ILE A 260 -17.23 -4.31 -10.71
C ILE A 260 -17.27 -5.76 -10.25
N LEU A 261 -18.46 -6.31 -10.06
CA LEU A 261 -18.63 -7.72 -9.69
C LEU A 261 -17.97 -8.66 -10.70
N GLY A 262 -18.21 -8.46 -12.01
CA GLY A 262 -17.60 -9.27 -13.06
C GLY A 262 -16.07 -9.23 -13.04
N ARG A 263 -15.46 -8.09 -12.71
CA ARG A 263 -14.01 -7.96 -12.53
C ARG A 263 -13.50 -8.73 -11.31
N TYR A 264 -14.21 -8.67 -10.18
CA TYR A 264 -13.83 -9.41 -8.98
C TYR A 264 -13.93 -10.92 -9.20
N LEU A 265 -15.02 -11.40 -9.78
CA LEU A 265 -15.18 -12.81 -10.16
C LEU A 265 -14.05 -13.27 -11.12
N GLY A 266 -13.70 -12.41 -12.10
CA GLY A 266 -12.62 -12.70 -13.05
C GLY A 266 -11.24 -12.84 -12.38
N ARG A 267 -10.95 -12.06 -11.35
CA ARG A 267 -9.72 -12.17 -10.56
C ARG A 267 -9.71 -13.37 -9.64
N LEU A 268 -10.85 -13.66 -9.01
CA LEU A 268 -11.00 -14.80 -8.12
C LEU A 268 -10.83 -16.15 -8.84
N ILE A 269 -11.25 -16.26 -10.11
CA ILE A 269 -10.96 -17.45 -10.91
C ILE A 269 -9.44 -17.71 -11.02
N LEU A 270 -8.64 -16.65 -11.12
CA LEU A 270 -7.18 -16.79 -11.19
C LEU A 270 -6.54 -17.11 -9.83
N ASP A 271 -7.28 -16.93 -8.74
CA ASP A 271 -6.83 -17.22 -7.36
C ASP A 271 -7.64 -18.38 -6.75
N GLU A 272 -7.59 -19.54 -7.42
CA GLU A 272 -8.29 -20.75 -6.96
C GLU A 272 -7.92 -21.16 -5.52
N LYS A 273 -6.68 -20.91 -5.11
CA LYS A 273 -6.21 -21.27 -3.77
C LYS A 273 -7.01 -20.51 -2.70
N ARG A 274 -7.23 -19.23 -2.91
CA ARG A 274 -8.02 -18.37 -2.02
C ARG A 274 -9.48 -18.82 -1.98
N CYS A 275 -10.09 -19.06 -3.13
CA CYS A 275 -11.46 -19.56 -3.20
C CYS A 275 -11.64 -20.88 -2.45
N LYS A 276 -10.69 -21.84 -2.57
CA LYS A 276 -10.73 -23.12 -1.89
C LYS A 276 -10.64 -22.99 -0.36
N LEU A 277 -9.94 -22.00 0.18
CA LEU A 277 -9.89 -21.73 1.62
C LEU A 277 -11.28 -21.38 2.19
N HIS A 278 -12.14 -20.79 1.40
CA HIS A 278 -13.54 -20.48 1.73
C HIS A 278 -14.54 -21.57 1.31
N GLY A 279 -14.07 -22.70 0.77
CA GLY A 279 -14.95 -23.74 0.23
C GLY A 279 -15.70 -23.31 -1.05
N ILE A 280 -15.34 -22.16 -1.61
CA ILE A 280 -16.05 -21.55 -2.77
C ILE A 280 -15.32 -21.94 -4.05
N THR A 281 -16.06 -22.24 -5.09
CA THR A 281 -15.53 -22.42 -6.44
C THR A 281 -16.25 -21.50 -7.41
N ILE A 282 -15.49 -20.71 -8.16
CA ILE A 282 -16.03 -19.78 -9.17
C ILE A 282 -15.60 -20.24 -10.56
N LYS A 283 -16.54 -20.33 -11.48
CA LYS A 283 -16.29 -20.71 -12.87
C LYS A 283 -16.89 -19.67 -13.82
N ARG A 284 -16.25 -19.49 -14.96
CA ARG A 284 -16.80 -18.74 -16.07
C ARG A 284 -17.33 -19.72 -17.10
N ASP A 285 -18.64 -19.75 -17.29
CA ASP A 285 -19.33 -20.73 -18.15
C ASP A 285 -19.37 -20.31 -19.63
N GLY A 286 -18.98 -19.06 -19.93
CA GLY A 286 -18.97 -18.53 -21.29
C GLY A 286 -19.53 -17.12 -21.41
N LEU A 287 -20.23 -16.84 -22.48
CA LEU A 287 -20.83 -15.54 -22.78
C LEU A 287 -22.34 -15.72 -23.14
N ARG A 288 -23.17 -14.81 -22.62
CA ARG A 288 -24.54 -14.61 -23.08
C ARG A 288 -24.60 -13.23 -23.75
N GLY A 289 -24.57 -13.24 -25.09
CA GLY A 289 -24.29 -12.02 -25.86
C GLY A 289 -22.87 -11.53 -25.61
N LYS A 290 -22.71 -10.27 -25.15
CA LYS A 290 -21.43 -9.67 -24.79
C LYS A 290 -21.08 -9.78 -23.28
N ARG A 291 -21.94 -10.41 -22.47
CA ARG A 291 -21.80 -10.49 -21.01
C ARG A 291 -21.25 -11.84 -20.59
N GLY A 292 -20.28 -11.82 -19.67
CA GLY A 292 -19.77 -13.05 -19.04
C GLY A 292 -20.86 -13.75 -18.23
N VAL A 293 -20.88 -15.07 -18.30
CA VAL A 293 -21.75 -15.95 -17.51
C VAL A 293 -20.91 -16.70 -16.50
N TRP A 294 -21.40 -16.80 -15.28
CA TRP A 294 -20.64 -17.28 -14.13
C TRP A 294 -21.43 -18.31 -13.34
N SER A 295 -20.73 -19.27 -12.77
CA SER A 295 -21.25 -20.16 -11.73
C SER A 295 -20.41 -20.05 -10.47
N ILE A 296 -21.08 -19.94 -9.34
CA ILE A 296 -20.50 -19.85 -8.00
C ILE A 296 -21.02 -21.04 -7.20
N TYR A 297 -20.13 -21.95 -6.86
CA TYR A 297 -20.44 -23.11 -6.03
C TYR A 297 -20.06 -22.77 -4.59
N LEU A 298 -21.02 -22.79 -3.72
CA LEU A 298 -20.89 -22.50 -2.30
C LEU A 298 -20.78 -23.79 -1.48
N PRO A 299 -20.18 -23.74 -0.29
CA PRO A 299 -20.01 -24.91 0.58
C PRO A 299 -21.34 -25.51 1.03
#